data_fab6d8c960d86f98ef1f5b509bcf5b04
#
_entry.id   fab6d8c960d86f98ef1f5b509bcf5b04
#
_cell.length_a   1.000
_cell.length_b   1.000
_cell.length_c   1.000
_cell.angle_alpha   90.00
_cell.angle_beta   90.00
_cell.angle_gamma   90.00
#
_symmetry.space_group_name_H-M   'P 1'
#
loop_
_entity.id
_entity.type
_entity.pdbx_description
1 polymer ?
#
loop_
_entity_poly.entity_id
_entity_poly.type
_entity_poly.pdbx_seq_one_letter_code
_entity_poly.pdbx_strand_id
1 'polypeptide(L)'
;MRMTSGPDGGQRRFVALASRPATLIVVAAVLLLGTAAGVMAALTTDGSSRCQQAFVPAYFYAAGTWSQADQAKPSVMILDISGLGAGSAPVPHFRSVVSQAQAAGVTILGYSSTAYGLRPAAAVEADARDYKAWYGVTGVFLDEVQGIARELPYYRQLASYIHRVSPGAPIWLNPGGYPGRSYMSVGDVVMVFEGTYARYRDAPVPQWASHYQPARFAQTIYATSGAQLDRALRLAWSRQAGYVYVTNRSGSNPYRALPGYWTREVAAIGADCSRRVASAAKADAESRRPDPGDSGLSLGWACDRGHWRRHCGHLAG
;
A
#
# COMPACT_ATOMS: atom_id res chain seq x y z
N MET A 1 -9.55 60.48 47.18
CA MET A 1 -10.48 60.92 48.25
C MET A 1 -11.44 59.78 48.54
N ARG A 2 -11.39 59.27 49.76
CA ARG A 2 -12.35 58.45 50.58
C ARG A 2 -13.07 57.30 49.85
N MET A 3 -12.79 56.00 50.23
CA MET A 3 -13.37 55.27 51.39
C MET A 3 -14.86 55.09 51.27
N THR A 4 -15.42 53.88 51.34
CA THR A 4 -15.65 53.01 52.52
C THR A 4 -16.24 51.68 52.05
N SER A 5 -15.70 50.60 52.44
CA SER A 5 -16.08 49.63 53.51
C SER A 5 -17.37 48.83 53.29
N GLY A 6 -17.30 47.59 53.11
CA GLY A 6 -17.55 46.24 53.52
C GLY A 6 -18.81 45.98 54.39
N PRO A 7 -19.08 44.85 55.04
CA PRO A 7 -18.95 43.44 54.65
C PRO A 7 -20.29 42.66 54.90
N ASP A 8 -20.24 41.33 54.80
CA ASP A 8 -21.06 40.27 55.43
C ASP A 8 -21.68 39.34 54.38
N GLY A 9 -21.54 38.08 54.46
CA GLY A 9 -21.66 37.14 55.55
C GLY A 9 -22.58 36.02 55.11
N GLY A 10 -22.13 34.81 55.15
CA GLY A 10 -23.08 33.77 55.46
C GLY A 10 -23.28 32.61 54.50
N GLN A 11 -22.82 31.53 54.99
CA GLN A 11 -23.40 30.16 54.92
C GLN A 11 -23.00 29.19 53.84
N ARG A 12 -22.15 28.28 54.27
CA ARG A 12 -21.87 26.99 53.66
C ARG A 12 -23.10 26.08 53.73
N ARG A 13 -23.51 25.54 52.58
CA ARG A 13 -24.31 24.30 52.54
C ARG A 13 -23.54 23.23 51.80
N PHE A 14 -23.13 22.20 52.54
CA PHE A 14 -22.69 20.93 52.00
C PHE A 14 -23.85 20.23 51.32
N VAL A 15 -23.73 19.89 50.04
CA VAL A 15 -24.61 18.94 49.37
C VAL A 15 -23.75 17.75 48.97
N ALA A 16 -24.06 16.61 49.55
CA ALA A 16 -23.43 15.33 49.24
C ALA A 16 -23.72 14.94 47.80
N LEU A 17 -22.66 14.68 47.03
CA LEU A 17 -22.78 14.05 45.70
C LEU A 17 -22.83 12.53 45.88
N ALA A 18 -23.97 11.95 45.52
CA ALA A 18 -24.11 10.51 45.36
C ALA A 18 -23.33 10.06 44.12
N SER A 19 -22.38 9.14 44.33
CA SER A 19 -21.62 8.46 43.28
C SER A 19 -22.53 7.53 42.50
N ARG A 20 -22.62 7.74 41.17
CA ARG A 20 -23.19 6.78 40.21
C ARG A 20 -22.09 6.11 39.40
N PRO A 21 -22.12 4.80 39.17
CA PRO A 21 -21.09 4.09 38.42
C PRO A 21 -21.39 4.17 36.91
N ALA A 22 -20.81 5.16 36.23
CA ALA A 22 -20.90 5.33 34.77
C ALA A 22 -19.61 4.93 34.01
N THR A 23 -18.58 4.41 34.73
CA THR A 23 -17.25 4.26 34.15
C THR A 23 -16.96 2.87 33.55
N LEU A 24 -17.84 1.89 33.71
CA LEU A 24 -17.59 0.52 33.25
C LEU A 24 -18.10 0.19 31.84
N ILE A 25 -19.00 1.00 31.26
CA ILE A 25 -19.58 0.73 29.93
C ILE A 25 -18.68 1.28 28.80
N VAL A 26 -17.92 2.34 29.04
CA VAL A 26 -17.07 2.96 27.99
C VAL A 26 -15.82 2.12 27.68
N VAL A 27 -15.26 1.39 28.65
CA VAL A 27 -14.06 0.56 28.43
C VAL A 27 -14.36 -0.69 27.61
N ALA A 28 -15.56 -1.28 27.75
CA ALA A 28 -15.97 -2.44 26.98
C ALA A 28 -16.25 -2.09 25.49
N ALA A 29 -16.78 -0.90 25.21
CA ALA A 29 -17.04 -0.44 23.85
C ALA A 29 -15.75 -0.10 23.07
N VAL A 30 -14.74 0.44 23.74
CA VAL A 30 -13.44 0.74 23.11
C VAL A 30 -12.64 -0.52 22.82
N LEU A 31 -12.72 -1.56 23.66
CA LEU A 31 -12.06 -2.86 23.41
C LEU A 31 -12.71 -3.65 22.26
N LEU A 32 -14.02 -3.56 22.09
CA LEU A 32 -14.73 -4.20 20.97
C LEU A 32 -14.50 -3.51 19.63
N LEU A 33 -14.36 -2.18 19.62
CA LEU A 33 -14.01 -1.42 18.42
C LEU A 33 -12.53 -1.61 18.00
N GLY A 34 -11.63 -1.78 18.95
CA GLY A 34 -10.22 -2.06 18.68
C GLY A 34 -9.98 -3.43 18.04
N THR A 35 -10.74 -4.46 18.44
CA THR A 35 -10.62 -5.81 17.86
C THR A 35 -11.24 -5.92 16.47
N ALA A 36 -12.35 -5.20 16.18
CA ALA A 36 -12.96 -5.18 14.86
C ALA A 36 -12.07 -4.45 13.83
N ALA A 37 -11.44 -3.34 14.21
CA ALA A 37 -10.49 -2.62 13.34
C ALA A 37 -9.20 -3.42 13.10
N GLY A 38 -8.70 -4.14 14.09
CA GLY A 38 -7.53 -5.02 13.96
C GLY A 38 -7.78 -6.23 13.05
N VAL A 39 -8.97 -6.83 13.12
CA VAL A 39 -9.37 -7.95 12.25
C VAL A 39 -9.63 -7.48 10.82
N MET A 40 -10.23 -6.30 10.64
CA MET A 40 -10.43 -5.71 9.29
C MET A 40 -9.09 -5.34 8.64
N ALA A 41 -8.11 -4.79 9.37
CA ALA A 41 -6.77 -4.51 8.85
C ALA A 41 -6.01 -5.79 8.48
N ALA A 42 -6.14 -6.87 9.25
CA ALA A 42 -5.51 -8.15 8.94
C ALA A 42 -6.13 -8.84 7.71
N LEU A 43 -7.45 -8.69 7.48
CA LEU A 43 -8.13 -9.25 6.30
C LEU A 43 -7.81 -8.46 5.02
N THR A 44 -7.50 -7.16 5.12
CA THR A 44 -7.13 -6.33 3.94
C THR A 44 -5.69 -6.55 3.50
N THR A 45 -4.76 -6.88 4.40
CA THR A 45 -3.35 -7.12 4.05
C THR A 45 -3.10 -8.45 3.35
N ASP A 46 -3.86 -9.50 3.65
CA ASP A 46 -3.69 -10.83 3.00
C ASP A 46 -4.32 -10.88 1.59
N GLY A 47 -5.37 -10.13 1.33
CA GLY A 47 -6.00 -10.04 0.01
C GLY A 47 -5.18 -9.24 -1.00
N SER A 48 -4.48 -8.18 -0.58
CA SER A 48 -3.73 -7.29 -1.47
C SER A 48 -2.46 -7.94 -2.04
N SER A 49 -1.85 -8.88 -1.33
CA SER A 49 -0.66 -9.60 -1.78
C SER A 49 -0.93 -10.55 -2.96
N ARG A 50 -2.19 -10.93 -3.17
CA ARG A 50 -2.64 -11.86 -4.23
C ARG A 50 -3.17 -11.16 -5.48
N CYS A 51 -3.25 -9.83 -5.47
CA CYS A 51 -3.88 -9.03 -6.51
C CYS A 51 -2.90 -8.04 -7.12
N GLN A 52 -3.00 -7.89 -8.44
CA GLN A 52 -2.39 -6.78 -9.14
C GLN A 52 -3.17 -5.50 -8.83
N GLN A 53 -2.49 -4.37 -8.74
CA GLN A 53 -3.06 -3.07 -8.44
C GLN A 53 -2.71 -2.07 -9.55
N ALA A 54 -3.64 -1.21 -9.89
CA ALA A 54 -3.38 -0.10 -10.79
C ALA A 54 -2.69 1.03 -10.03
N PHE A 55 -1.71 1.67 -10.66
CA PHE A 55 -1.17 2.95 -10.22
C PHE A 55 -1.10 3.92 -11.40
N VAL A 56 -0.91 5.23 -11.14
CA VAL A 56 -0.88 6.26 -12.20
C VAL A 56 0.31 7.19 -12.01
N PRO A 57 1.24 7.29 -12.96
CA PRO A 57 2.12 8.44 -13.07
C PRO A 57 1.28 9.66 -13.48
N ALA A 58 0.86 10.48 -12.50
CA ALA A 58 -0.07 11.59 -12.72
C ALA A 58 0.69 12.88 -13.15
N TYR A 59 1.44 12.78 -14.25
CA TYR A 59 2.25 13.89 -14.81
C TYR A 59 1.41 14.80 -15.72
N PHE A 60 0.21 15.15 -15.24
CA PHE A 60 -0.73 16.02 -15.94
C PHE A 60 -1.31 17.07 -14.98
N TYR A 61 -1.55 18.27 -15.53
CA TYR A 61 -2.01 19.42 -14.75
C TYR A 61 -3.54 19.48 -14.61
N ALA A 62 -4.28 19.10 -15.66
CA ALA A 62 -5.73 19.32 -15.72
C ALA A 62 -6.52 18.59 -14.62
N ALA A 63 -7.32 19.33 -13.83
CA ALA A 63 -8.14 18.80 -12.77
C ALA A 63 -9.11 17.70 -13.25
N GLY A 64 -9.67 17.84 -14.45
CA GLY A 64 -10.55 16.81 -15.05
C GLY A 64 -9.84 15.49 -15.29
N THR A 65 -8.53 15.52 -15.62
CA THR A 65 -7.74 14.29 -15.78
C THR A 65 -7.45 13.63 -14.42
N TRP A 66 -7.19 14.43 -13.39
CA TRP A 66 -7.07 13.95 -12.00
C TRP A 66 -8.36 13.28 -11.56
N SER A 67 -9.50 13.96 -11.72
CA SER A 67 -10.82 13.41 -11.37
C SER A 67 -11.16 12.13 -12.16
N GLN A 68 -10.78 12.04 -13.42
CA GLN A 68 -10.94 10.82 -14.21
C GLN A 68 -10.04 9.68 -13.72
N ALA A 69 -8.85 10.00 -13.23
CA ALA A 69 -7.92 9.02 -12.69
C ALA A 69 -8.43 8.46 -11.36
N ASP A 70 -8.80 9.34 -10.41
CA ASP A 70 -9.22 8.97 -9.06
C ASP A 70 -10.58 8.28 -9.01
N GLN A 71 -11.53 8.60 -9.91
CA GLN A 71 -12.81 7.91 -10.05
C GLN A 71 -12.65 6.40 -10.34
N ALA A 72 -11.62 6.01 -11.03
CA ALA A 72 -11.30 4.59 -11.26
C ALA A 72 -10.65 3.92 -10.03
N LYS A 73 -10.32 4.69 -8.99
CA LYS A 73 -9.73 4.23 -7.73
C LYS A 73 -8.46 3.40 -7.91
N PRO A 74 -7.40 3.95 -8.54
CA PRO A 74 -6.10 3.31 -8.51
C PRO A 74 -5.59 3.26 -7.06
N SER A 75 -4.73 2.32 -6.75
CA SER A 75 -4.14 2.24 -5.40
C SER A 75 -3.18 3.39 -5.12
N VAL A 76 -2.47 3.85 -6.14
CA VAL A 76 -1.42 4.87 -6.02
C VAL A 76 -1.46 5.83 -7.21
N MET A 77 -1.24 7.12 -6.94
CA MET A 77 -0.93 8.12 -7.96
C MET A 77 0.38 8.84 -7.61
N ILE A 78 1.21 9.11 -8.61
CA ILE A 78 2.50 9.80 -8.44
C ILE A 78 2.32 11.24 -8.90
N LEU A 79 2.45 12.18 -7.97
CA LEU A 79 2.33 13.63 -8.19
C LEU A 79 3.67 14.19 -8.67
N ASP A 80 3.74 14.61 -9.92
CA ASP A 80 4.84 15.40 -10.45
C ASP A 80 4.38 16.86 -10.63
N ILE A 81 5.12 17.81 -10.04
CA ILE A 81 4.82 19.24 -10.08
C ILE A 81 5.74 19.99 -11.03
N SER A 82 7.02 19.63 -11.05
CA SER A 82 8.05 20.41 -11.72
C SER A 82 8.94 19.61 -12.68
N GLY A 83 8.73 18.28 -12.78
CA GLY A 83 9.65 17.38 -13.47
C GLY A 83 10.96 17.14 -12.71
N LEU A 84 11.12 17.76 -11.53
CA LEU A 84 12.33 17.63 -10.70
C LEU A 84 11.98 17.25 -9.25
N GLY A 85 10.90 17.82 -8.69
CA GLY A 85 10.47 17.63 -7.32
C GLY A 85 9.28 18.49 -6.96
N ALA A 86 9.16 18.88 -5.67
CA ALA A 86 8.03 19.67 -5.15
C ALA A 86 7.92 21.10 -5.72
N GLY A 87 8.97 21.56 -6.39
CA GLY A 87 9.04 22.93 -6.88
C GLY A 87 9.56 23.92 -5.82
N SER A 88 9.46 25.22 -6.10
CA SER A 88 9.95 26.28 -5.22
C SER A 88 8.87 26.91 -4.33
N ALA A 89 7.59 26.61 -4.58
CA ALA A 89 6.45 27.11 -3.82
C ALA A 89 5.23 26.19 -4.03
N PRO A 90 4.28 26.16 -3.08
CA PRO A 90 3.06 25.37 -3.23
C PRO A 90 2.20 25.88 -4.39
N VAL A 91 1.68 24.95 -5.19
CA VAL A 91 0.75 25.24 -6.29
C VAL A 91 -0.68 24.91 -5.80
N PRO A 92 -1.57 25.93 -5.64
CA PRO A 92 -2.90 25.75 -5.06
C PRO A 92 -3.73 24.69 -5.77
N HIS A 93 -3.62 24.59 -7.09
CA HIS A 93 -4.31 23.59 -7.89
C HIS A 93 -4.02 22.17 -7.42
N PHE A 94 -2.75 21.82 -7.20
CA PHE A 94 -2.39 20.45 -6.76
C PHE A 94 -2.86 20.14 -5.34
N ARG A 95 -2.97 21.15 -4.46
CA ARG A 95 -3.55 20.93 -3.12
C ARG A 95 -4.97 20.41 -3.21
N SER A 96 -5.80 20.96 -4.10
CA SER A 96 -7.19 20.55 -4.27
C SER A 96 -7.29 19.12 -4.85
N VAL A 97 -6.62 18.83 -5.97
CA VAL A 97 -6.74 17.51 -6.62
C VAL A 97 -6.14 16.39 -5.78
N VAL A 98 -5.04 16.65 -5.05
CA VAL A 98 -4.43 15.70 -4.12
C VAL A 98 -5.39 15.40 -2.96
N SER A 99 -5.99 16.42 -2.35
CA SER A 99 -6.96 16.24 -1.26
C SER A 99 -8.17 15.42 -1.71
N GLN A 100 -8.67 15.63 -2.92
CA GLN A 100 -9.77 14.83 -3.49
C GLN A 100 -9.37 13.36 -3.68
N ALA A 101 -8.21 13.10 -4.29
CA ALA A 101 -7.72 11.75 -4.52
C ALA A 101 -7.48 11.00 -3.18
N GLN A 102 -6.88 11.68 -2.18
CA GLN A 102 -6.70 11.11 -0.84
C GLN A 102 -8.05 10.80 -0.16
N ALA A 103 -9.04 11.68 -0.28
CA ALA A 103 -10.39 11.44 0.23
C ALA A 103 -11.09 10.25 -0.47
N ALA A 104 -10.74 9.96 -1.73
CA ALA A 104 -11.19 8.79 -2.45
C ALA A 104 -10.44 7.49 -2.06
N GLY A 105 -9.46 7.58 -1.14
CA GLY A 105 -8.66 6.45 -0.66
C GLY A 105 -7.42 6.14 -1.49
N VAL A 106 -7.02 7.05 -2.41
CA VAL A 106 -5.83 6.89 -3.24
C VAL A 106 -4.58 7.32 -2.48
N THR A 107 -3.55 6.49 -2.46
CA THR A 107 -2.24 6.88 -1.93
C THR A 107 -1.53 7.79 -2.92
N ILE A 108 -1.07 8.96 -2.48
CA ILE A 108 -0.30 9.89 -3.31
C ILE A 108 1.18 9.83 -2.92
N LEU A 109 2.04 9.68 -3.93
CA LEU A 109 3.49 9.78 -3.78
C LEU A 109 3.98 11.07 -4.44
N GLY A 110 4.84 11.82 -3.76
CA GLY A 110 5.52 12.96 -4.35
C GLY A 110 6.70 12.51 -5.22
N TYR A 111 6.73 12.95 -6.47
CA TYR A 111 7.83 12.70 -7.39
C TYR A 111 9.09 13.49 -6.99
N SER A 112 10.24 12.84 -6.98
CA SER A 112 11.53 13.52 -6.84
C SER A 112 12.59 12.82 -7.67
N SER A 113 13.15 13.52 -8.66
CA SER A 113 14.30 13.04 -9.43
C SER A 113 15.52 12.97 -8.52
N THR A 114 16.29 11.90 -8.63
CA THR A 114 17.60 11.76 -7.97
C THR A 114 18.75 12.03 -8.94
N ALA A 115 18.45 12.28 -10.22
CA ALA A 115 19.44 12.44 -11.29
C ALA A 115 20.52 11.32 -11.22
N TYR A 116 20.09 10.09 -11.07
CA TYR A 116 20.95 8.91 -10.95
C TYR A 116 21.94 8.97 -9.78
N GLY A 117 21.55 9.59 -8.67
CA GLY A 117 22.39 9.81 -7.49
C GLY A 117 23.25 11.07 -7.54
N LEU A 118 23.14 11.87 -8.60
CA LEU A 118 23.93 13.09 -8.76
C LEU A 118 23.26 14.33 -8.11
N ARG A 119 21.95 14.30 -7.88
CA ARG A 119 21.26 15.38 -7.20
C ARG A 119 21.63 15.40 -5.73
N PRO A 120 21.99 16.55 -5.12
CA PRO A 120 22.31 16.63 -3.71
C PRO A 120 21.21 16.05 -2.82
N ALA A 121 21.54 15.17 -1.89
CA ALA A 121 20.56 14.54 -1.00
C ALA A 121 19.68 15.57 -0.28
N ALA A 122 20.26 16.68 0.20
CA ALA A 122 19.52 17.77 0.84
C ALA A 122 18.41 18.36 -0.03
N ALA A 123 18.57 18.37 -1.36
CA ALA A 123 17.53 18.87 -2.28
C ALA A 123 16.36 17.87 -2.41
N VAL A 124 16.64 16.56 -2.45
CA VAL A 124 15.62 15.50 -2.47
C VAL A 124 14.91 15.42 -1.10
N GLU A 125 15.66 15.58 -0.01
CA GLU A 125 15.12 15.68 1.34
C GLU A 125 14.19 16.88 1.51
N ALA A 126 14.51 18.01 0.87
CA ALA A 126 13.64 19.18 0.83
C ALA A 126 12.34 18.91 0.10
N ASP A 127 12.37 18.21 -1.05
CA ASP A 127 11.13 17.81 -1.75
C ASP A 127 10.21 16.98 -0.84
N ALA A 128 10.74 15.98 -0.14
CA ALA A 128 9.94 15.13 0.76
C ALA A 128 9.27 15.95 1.86
N ARG A 129 9.99 16.91 2.45
CA ARG A 129 9.45 17.84 3.45
C ARG A 129 8.37 18.74 2.85
N ASP A 130 8.60 19.28 1.67
CA ASP A 130 7.74 20.27 1.02
C ASP A 130 6.45 19.61 0.48
N TYR A 131 6.51 18.39 -0.07
CA TYR A 131 5.33 17.59 -0.39
C TYR A 131 4.44 17.37 0.84
N LYS A 132 5.03 17.02 1.98
CA LYS A 132 4.30 16.86 3.23
C LYS A 132 3.68 18.18 3.70
N ALA A 133 4.46 19.25 3.74
CA ALA A 133 4.02 20.55 4.26
C ALA A 133 2.96 21.20 3.37
N TRP A 134 3.09 21.09 2.04
CA TRP A 134 2.23 21.80 1.11
C TRP A 134 0.99 21.03 0.69
N TYR A 135 1.07 19.68 0.62
CA TYR A 135 0.03 18.85 0.04
C TYR A 135 -0.43 17.70 0.97
N GLY A 136 0.19 17.53 2.14
CA GLY A 136 -0.08 16.39 3.02
C GLY A 136 0.38 15.05 2.47
N VAL A 137 1.25 15.06 1.46
CA VAL A 137 1.80 13.86 0.83
C VAL A 137 3.04 13.40 1.60
N THR A 138 3.00 12.20 2.14
CA THR A 138 4.10 11.65 2.96
C THR A 138 4.95 10.63 2.20
N GLY A 139 4.34 9.89 1.26
CA GLY A 139 5.05 8.93 0.42
C GLY A 139 5.89 9.61 -0.66
N VAL A 140 6.99 8.98 -1.06
CA VAL A 140 7.91 9.53 -2.05
C VAL A 140 8.19 8.52 -3.17
N PHE A 141 8.14 9.00 -4.40
CA PHE A 141 8.61 8.30 -5.60
C PHE A 141 9.96 8.91 -6.01
N LEU A 142 11.03 8.16 -5.75
CA LEU A 142 12.38 8.53 -6.15
C LEU A 142 12.63 8.04 -7.57
N ASP A 143 12.71 8.97 -8.49
CA ASP A 143 12.93 8.70 -9.91
C ASP A 143 14.42 8.77 -10.28
N GLU A 144 14.74 8.26 -11.48
CA GLU A 144 16.12 8.23 -12.00
C GLU A 144 17.10 7.57 -11.02
N VAL A 145 16.72 6.42 -10.47
CA VAL A 145 17.55 5.67 -9.54
C VAL A 145 18.67 4.94 -10.28
N GLN A 146 19.92 5.17 -9.91
CA GLN A 146 21.08 4.53 -10.58
C GLN A 146 21.11 2.99 -10.42
N GLY A 147 20.60 2.43 -9.34
CA GLY A 147 20.43 0.99 -9.16
C GLY A 147 21.70 0.16 -8.95
N ILE A 148 22.89 0.77 -8.84
CA ILE A 148 24.18 0.09 -8.65
C ILE A 148 24.67 0.16 -7.20
N ALA A 149 25.50 -0.78 -6.80
CA ALA A 149 25.94 -0.92 -5.39
C ALA A 149 26.63 0.33 -4.84
N ARG A 150 27.39 1.05 -5.66
CA ARG A 150 28.12 2.25 -5.25
C ARG A 150 27.18 3.37 -4.77
N GLU A 151 26.01 3.50 -5.37
CA GLU A 151 25.05 4.57 -5.04
C GLU A 151 24.07 4.19 -3.91
N LEU A 152 24.08 2.95 -3.45
CA LEU A 152 23.19 2.47 -2.39
C LEU A 152 23.25 3.31 -1.09
N PRO A 153 24.41 3.80 -0.61
CA PRO A 153 24.47 4.67 0.58
C PRO A 153 23.66 5.95 0.44
N TYR A 154 23.66 6.59 -0.74
CA TYR A 154 22.86 7.76 -1.03
C TYR A 154 21.36 7.49 -0.85
N TYR A 155 20.84 6.40 -1.41
CA TYR A 155 19.42 6.05 -1.29
C TYR A 155 19.04 5.61 0.13
N ARG A 156 19.95 4.98 0.86
CA ARG A 156 19.75 4.68 2.30
C ARG A 156 19.67 5.95 3.15
N GLN A 157 20.48 6.96 2.85
CA GLN A 157 20.39 8.26 3.50
C GLN A 157 19.02 8.88 3.27
N LEU A 158 18.55 8.94 2.02
CA LEU A 158 17.23 9.48 1.66
C LEU A 158 16.11 8.73 2.38
N ALA A 159 16.10 7.40 2.35
CA ALA A 159 15.10 6.59 3.03
C ALA A 159 15.08 6.85 4.53
N SER A 160 16.24 6.94 5.17
CA SER A 160 16.37 7.26 6.60
C SER A 160 15.82 8.65 6.93
N TYR A 161 16.04 9.63 6.06
CA TYR A 161 15.46 10.96 6.24
C TYR A 161 13.95 10.95 6.09
N ILE A 162 13.43 10.34 5.01
CA ILE A 162 11.99 10.26 4.73
C ILE A 162 11.25 9.60 5.89
N HIS A 163 11.73 8.45 6.40
CA HIS A 163 11.10 7.77 7.52
C HIS A 163 11.22 8.53 8.84
N ARG A 164 12.27 9.36 9.03
CA ARG A 164 12.40 10.23 10.20
C ARG A 164 11.35 11.35 10.21
N VAL A 165 11.09 11.97 9.05
CA VAL A 165 10.12 13.07 8.93
C VAL A 165 8.69 12.59 8.75
N SER A 166 8.51 11.37 8.24
CA SER A 166 7.22 10.74 7.99
C SER A 166 7.31 9.24 8.27
N PRO A 167 7.21 8.80 9.54
CA PRO A 167 7.28 7.39 9.89
C PRO A 167 6.25 6.55 9.13
N GLY A 168 6.70 5.44 8.53
CA GLY A 168 5.86 4.55 7.74
C GLY A 168 5.48 5.08 6.35
N ALA A 169 6.04 6.19 5.90
CA ALA A 169 5.83 6.70 4.54
C ALA A 169 6.32 5.71 3.49
N PRO A 170 5.52 5.38 2.48
CA PRO A 170 5.96 4.49 1.41
C PRO A 170 7.03 5.16 0.54
N ILE A 171 8.08 4.41 0.24
CA ILE A 171 9.18 4.83 -0.64
C ILE A 171 9.19 3.94 -1.87
N TRP A 172 8.94 4.52 -3.05
CA TRP A 172 9.07 3.84 -4.31
C TRP A 172 10.36 4.28 -5.00
N LEU A 173 11.06 3.33 -5.61
CA LEU A 173 12.29 3.56 -6.37
C LEU A 173 12.05 3.26 -7.84
N ASN A 174 12.44 4.17 -8.75
CA ASN A 174 12.39 3.94 -10.19
C ASN A 174 13.79 3.90 -10.82
N PRO A 175 14.41 2.73 -10.91
CA PRO A 175 15.61 2.51 -11.74
C PRO A 175 15.29 2.19 -13.21
N GLY A 176 14.01 2.18 -13.63
CA GLY A 176 13.58 1.82 -14.99
C GLY A 176 13.82 0.34 -15.37
N GLY A 177 14.38 -0.45 -14.48
CA GLY A 177 14.71 -1.86 -14.63
C GLY A 177 15.06 -2.50 -13.29
N TYR A 178 15.48 -3.76 -13.29
CA TYR A 178 15.91 -4.42 -12.05
C TYR A 178 17.24 -3.85 -11.54
N PRO A 179 17.27 -3.23 -10.33
CA PRO A 179 18.50 -2.76 -9.70
C PRO A 179 19.27 -3.92 -9.05
N GLY A 180 20.41 -3.63 -8.45
CA GLY A 180 21.06 -4.57 -7.51
C GLY A 180 20.08 -4.97 -6.38
N ARG A 181 20.06 -6.28 -6.04
CA ARG A 181 19.12 -6.84 -5.05
C ARG A 181 19.07 -6.08 -3.71
N SER A 182 20.19 -5.46 -3.30
CA SER A 182 20.28 -4.68 -2.06
C SER A 182 19.35 -3.47 -2.00
N TYR A 183 18.87 -2.97 -3.16
CA TYR A 183 17.86 -1.90 -3.21
C TYR A 183 16.50 -2.29 -2.66
N MET A 184 16.22 -3.60 -2.61
CA MET A 184 15.00 -4.11 -1.97
C MET A 184 14.94 -3.88 -0.46
N SER A 185 16.05 -3.51 0.18
CA SER A 185 16.08 -3.09 1.59
C SER A 185 15.89 -1.60 1.80
N VAL A 186 15.77 -0.81 0.72
CA VAL A 186 15.65 0.65 0.77
C VAL A 186 14.24 1.09 0.36
N GLY A 187 13.73 0.60 -0.78
CA GLY A 187 12.39 0.91 -1.25
C GLY A 187 11.37 -0.12 -0.78
N ASP A 188 10.16 0.33 -0.50
CA ASP A 188 9.01 -0.55 -0.27
C ASP A 188 8.55 -1.18 -1.59
N VAL A 189 8.56 -0.40 -2.66
CA VAL A 189 8.28 -0.85 -4.02
C VAL A 189 9.38 -0.39 -4.96
N VAL A 190 9.77 -1.26 -5.89
CA VAL A 190 10.75 -0.94 -6.93
C VAL A 190 10.09 -1.08 -8.29
N MET A 191 10.16 -0.02 -9.12
CA MET A 191 9.73 -0.04 -10.51
C MET A 191 10.79 -0.75 -11.34
N VAL A 192 10.52 -2.01 -11.68
CA VAL A 192 11.48 -2.91 -12.32
C VAL A 192 11.36 -2.99 -13.83
N PHE A 193 10.43 -2.24 -14.39
CA PHE A 193 10.31 -2.05 -15.83
C PHE A 193 9.61 -0.74 -16.14
N GLU A 194 10.22 0.00 -17.05
CA GLU A 194 9.64 1.16 -17.72
C GLU A 194 10.02 1.11 -19.19
N GLY A 195 9.05 0.94 -20.08
CA GLY A 195 9.37 0.77 -21.50
C GLY A 195 8.18 0.47 -22.40
N THR A 196 8.46 0.36 -23.71
CA THR A 196 7.45 0.02 -24.70
C THR A 196 6.98 -1.44 -24.55
N TYR A 197 5.74 -1.72 -24.96
CA TYR A 197 5.21 -3.08 -25.00
C TYR A 197 6.10 -4.02 -25.84
N ALA A 198 6.67 -3.52 -26.93
CA ALA A 198 7.58 -4.31 -27.77
C ALA A 198 8.81 -4.81 -26.98
N ARG A 199 9.46 -3.94 -26.20
CA ARG A 199 10.59 -4.32 -25.32
C ARG A 199 10.12 -5.20 -24.16
N TYR A 200 8.92 -4.94 -23.65
CA TYR A 200 8.37 -5.65 -22.51
C TYR A 200 8.19 -7.14 -22.76
N ARG A 201 7.81 -7.54 -23.97
CA ARG A 201 7.59 -8.96 -24.32
C ARG A 201 8.76 -9.86 -24.01
N ASP A 202 9.98 -9.34 -24.17
CA ASP A 202 11.24 -10.08 -24.06
C ASP A 202 12.09 -9.65 -22.83
N ALA A 203 11.51 -8.80 -21.94
CA ALA A 203 12.22 -8.29 -20.77
C ALA A 203 12.55 -9.44 -19.79
N PRO A 204 13.81 -9.59 -19.38
CA PRO A 204 14.22 -10.65 -18.45
C PRO A 204 13.75 -10.32 -17.01
N VAL A 205 13.50 -11.39 -16.26
CA VAL A 205 13.23 -11.31 -14.81
C VAL A 205 14.38 -12.05 -14.09
N PRO A 206 15.13 -11.39 -13.22
CA PRO A 206 16.21 -12.06 -12.50
C PRO A 206 15.63 -13.05 -11.48
N GLN A 207 16.34 -14.18 -11.30
CA GLN A 207 15.90 -15.26 -10.42
C GLN A 207 15.59 -14.77 -8.98
N TRP A 208 16.36 -13.83 -8.46
CA TRP A 208 16.16 -13.32 -7.10
C TRP A 208 14.81 -12.61 -6.89
N ALA A 209 14.15 -12.15 -7.98
CA ALA A 209 12.85 -11.47 -7.86
C ALA A 209 11.77 -12.41 -7.30
N SER A 210 11.83 -13.71 -7.56
CA SER A 210 10.90 -14.71 -7.03
C SER A 210 10.93 -14.86 -5.50
N HIS A 211 11.96 -14.33 -4.83
CA HIS A 211 12.07 -14.34 -3.36
C HIS A 211 11.28 -13.21 -2.70
N TYR A 212 10.63 -12.34 -3.47
CA TYR A 212 9.85 -11.21 -2.97
C TYR A 212 8.39 -11.33 -3.41
N GLN A 213 7.49 -10.79 -2.61
CA GLN A 213 6.07 -10.71 -2.97
C GLN A 213 5.85 -9.77 -4.17
N PRO A 214 4.89 -10.03 -5.06
CA PRO A 214 4.57 -9.16 -6.18
C PRO A 214 4.34 -7.70 -5.79
N ALA A 215 3.76 -7.44 -4.63
CA ALA A 215 3.54 -6.10 -4.09
C ALA A 215 4.83 -5.28 -3.87
N ARG A 216 6.01 -5.88 -4.01
CA ARG A 216 7.30 -5.18 -3.98
C ARG A 216 7.74 -4.64 -5.33
N PHE A 217 6.98 -4.89 -6.41
CA PHE A 217 7.37 -4.54 -7.77
C PHE A 217 6.29 -3.77 -8.50
N ALA A 218 6.70 -2.69 -9.18
CA ALA A 218 5.86 -1.92 -10.08
C ALA A 218 6.44 -1.97 -11.52
N GLN A 219 5.56 -1.86 -12.52
CA GLN A 219 5.94 -1.85 -13.93
C GLN A 219 5.07 -0.87 -14.71
N THR A 220 5.68 -0.06 -15.58
CA THR A 220 4.98 0.76 -16.57
C THR A 220 5.26 0.27 -17.99
N ILE A 221 4.18 0.12 -18.77
CA ILE A 221 4.24 -0.42 -20.13
C ILE A 221 3.55 0.56 -21.06
N TYR A 222 4.31 1.27 -21.86
CA TYR A 222 3.75 2.26 -22.79
C TYR A 222 3.76 1.79 -24.24
N ALA A 223 3.20 2.60 -25.17
CA ALA A 223 2.98 2.24 -26.57
C ALA A 223 2.24 0.91 -26.72
N THR A 224 1.26 0.64 -25.84
CA THR A 224 0.45 -0.59 -25.81
C THR A 224 -0.93 -0.31 -26.38
N SER A 225 -1.33 -0.97 -27.47
CA SER A 225 -2.68 -0.80 -28.00
C SER A 225 -3.75 -1.42 -27.10
N GLY A 226 -5.01 -0.97 -27.23
CA GLY A 226 -6.13 -1.55 -26.48
C GLY A 226 -6.33 -3.06 -26.71
N ALA A 227 -5.96 -3.57 -27.90
CA ALA A 227 -5.99 -5.01 -28.19
C ALA A 227 -4.90 -5.80 -27.44
N GLN A 228 -3.81 -5.14 -27.04
CA GLN A 228 -2.69 -5.74 -26.33
C GLN A 228 -2.84 -5.66 -24.79
N LEU A 229 -3.77 -4.83 -24.29
CA LEU A 229 -3.90 -4.53 -22.85
C LEU A 229 -3.99 -5.79 -21.99
N ASP A 230 -4.93 -6.69 -22.27
CA ASP A 230 -5.17 -7.88 -21.46
C ASP A 230 -3.94 -8.81 -21.43
N ARG A 231 -3.22 -8.88 -22.55
CA ARG A 231 -1.97 -9.64 -22.62
C ARG A 231 -0.85 -8.98 -21.84
N ALA A 232 -0.76 -7.64 -21.89
CA ALA A 232 0.21 -6.89 -21.10
C ALA A 232 -0.01 -7.07 -19.59
N LEU A 233 -1.26 -6.98 -19.12
CA LEU A 233 -1.62 -7.19 -17.71
C LEU A 233 -1.28 -8.62 -17.23
N ARG A 234 -1.65 -9.66 -18.02
CA ARG A 234 -1.28 -11.04 -17.67
C ARG A 234 0.23 -11.27 -17.63
N LEU A 235 0.95 -10.68 -18.58
CA LEU A 235 2.41 -10.78 -18.63
C LEU A 235 3.06 -10.05 -17.45
N ALA A 236 2.52 -8.89 -17.06
CA ALA A 236 2.98 -8.14 -15.89
C ALA A 236 2.82 -8.96 -14.60
N TRP A 237 1.67 -9.60 -14.42
CA TRP A 237 1.46 -10.49 -13.29
C TRP A 237 2.44 -11.67 -13.27
N SER A 238 2.64 -12.36 -14.39
CA SER A 238 3.59 -13.47 -14.48
C SER A 238 5.05 -13.05 -14.23
N ARG A 239 5.33 -11.74 -14.31
CA ARG A 239 6.62 -11.11 -14.00
C ARG A 239 6.65 -10.41 -12.67
N GLN A 240 5.80 -10.83 -11.75
CA GLN A 240 5.79 -10.34 -10.37
C GLN A 240 5.39 -8.85 -10.21
N ALA A 241 4.70 -8.24 -11.18
CA ALA A 241 4.20 -6.87 -11.03
C ALA A 241 2.96 -6.83 -10.13
N GLY A 242 3.13 -6.48 -8.86
CA GLY A 242 2.02 -6.18 -7.95
C GLY A 242 1.35 -4.85 -8.28
N TYR A 243 2.11 -3.91 -8.87
CA TYR A 243 1.59 -2.65 -9.38
C TYR A 243 1.88 -2.52 -10.87
N VAL A 244 0.89 -2.07 -11.64
CA VAL A 244 1.01 -1.93 -13.09
C VAL A 244 0.30 -0.69 -13.59
N TYR A 245 0.89 -0.07 -14.61
CA TYR A 245 0.27 0.97 -15.43
C TYR A 245 0.55 0.67 -16.90
N VAL A 246 -0.50 0.58 -17.70
CA VAL A 246 -0.38 0.29 -19.14
C VAL A 246 -0.97 1.46 -19.93
N THR A 247 -0.24 2.02 -20.88
CA THR A 247 -0.73 3.14 -21.68
C THR A 247 -0.51 2.97 -23.18
N ASN A 248 -1.49 3.42 -23.97
CA ASN A 248 -1.33 3.53 -25.41
C ASN A 248 -0.57 4.79 -25.84
N ARG A 249 -0.24 5.64 -24.87
CA ARG A 249 0.58 6.83 -25.13
C ARG A 249 2.03 6.43 -25.42
N SER A 250 2.75 7.30 -26.08
CA SER A 250 4.16 7.14 -26.47
C SER A 250 4.84 8.51 -26.56
N GLY A 251 6.09 8.53 -26.97
CA GLY A 251 6.91 9.73 -27.09
C GLY A 251 7.75 10.00 -25.83
N SER A 252 8.23 11.24 -25.67
CA SER A 252 9.14 11.64 -24.58
C SER A 252 8.49 11.61 -23.20
N ASN A 253 7.17 11.86 -23.11
CA ASN A 253 6.42 11.72 -21.86
C ASN A 253 5.08 11.02 -22.16
N PRO A 254 5.01 9.68 -22.02
CA PRO A 254 3.79 8.92 -22.23
C PRO A 254 2.76 9.09 -21.09
N TYR A 255 3.11 9.81 -20.01
CA TYR A 255 2.32 9.95 -18.78
C TYR A 255 1.55 11.26 -18.68
N ARG A 256 1.69 12.16 -19.66
CA ARG A 256 1.00 13.48 -19.67
C ARG A 256 -0.53 13.41 -19.81
N ALA A 257 -1.09 12.23 -20.04
CA ALA A 257 -2.52 11.98 -20.10
C ALA A 257 -2.79 10.50 -19.84
N LEU A 258 -3.98 10.19 -19.34
CA LEU A 258 -4.44 8.81 -19.16
C LEU A 258 -4.52 8.06 -20.52
N PRO A 259 -4.37 6.72 -20.49
CA PRO A 259 -4.65 5.90 -21.68
C PRO A 259 -6.11 5.98 -22.06
N GLY A 260 -6.41 5.87 -23.36
CA GLY A 260 -7.79 5.89 -23.84
C GLY A 260 -8.68 4.75 -23.33
N TYR A 261 -8.09 3.76 -22.67
CA TYR A 261 -8.76 2.60 -22.07
C TYR A 261 -8.61 2.53 -20.55
N TRP A 262 -8.32 3.65 -19.87
CA TRP A 262 -8.03 3.68 -18.43
C TRP A 262 -9.06 2.94 -17.58
N THR A 263 -10.35 3.23 -17.74
CA THR A 263 -11.42 2.57 -16.98
C THR A 263 -11.44 1.06 -17.22
N ARG A 264 -11.19 0.64 -18.48
CA ARG A 264 -11.10 -0.79 -18.84
C ARG A 264 -9.88 -1.45 -18.18
N GLU A 265 -8.74 -0.77 -18.12
CA GLU A 265 -7.54 -1.28 -17.47
C GLU A 265 -7.81 -1.59 -16.00
N VAL A 266 -8.34 -0.62 -15.24
CA VAL A 266 -8.64 -0.80 -13.82
C VAL A 266 -9.70 -1.89 -13.60
N ALA A 267 -10.75 -1.93 -14.44
CA ALA A 267 -11.76 -2.98 -14.38
C ALA A 267 -11.18 -4.38 -14.65
N ALA A 268 -10.26 -4.50 -15.60
CA ALA A 268 -9.61 -5.77 -15.93
C ALA A 268 -8.72 -6.27 -14.78
N ILE A 269 -7.99 -5.37 -14.12
CA ILE A 269 -7.17 -5.66 -12.92
C ILE A 269 -8.09 -6.13 -11.78
N GLY A 270 -9.17 -5.43 -11.50
CA GLY A 270 -10.13 -5.78 -10.45
C GLY A 270 -10.82 -7.14 -10.70
N ALA A 271 -11.22 -7.41 -11.93
CA ALA A 271 -11.84 -8.68 -12.31
C ALA A 271 -10.85 -9.85 -12.19
N ASP A 272 -9.57 -9.65 -12.53
CA ASP A 272 -8.55 -10.70 -12.37
C ASP A 272 -8.28 -10.98 -10.89
N CYS A 273 -8.21 -9.95 -10.06
CA CYS A 273 -8.11 -10.07 -8.61
C CYS A 273 -9.24 -10.92 -8.03
N SER A 274 -10.50 -10.60 -8.37
CA SER A 274 -11.67 -11.33 -7.88
C SER A 274 -11.64 -12.81 -8.25
N ARG A 275 -11.21 -13.14 -9.48
CA ARG A 275 -11.04 -14.54 -9.92
C ARG A 275 -9.98 -15.29 -9.12
N ARG A 276 -8.83 -14.65 -8.84
CA ARG A 276 -7.73 -15.24 -8.09
C ARG A 276 -8.10 -15.51 -6.63
N VAL A 277 -8.78 -14.56 -6.00
CA VAL A 277 -9.27 -14.70 -4.62
C VAL A 277 -10.28 -15.85 -4.54
N ALA A 278 -11.24 -15.92 -5.47
CA ALA A 278 -12.22 -17.01 -5.52
C ALA A 278 -11.56 -18.39 -5.74
N SER A 279 -10.56 -18.46 -6.65
CA SER A 279 -9.83 -19.70 -6.91
C SER A 279 -9.02 -20.16 -5.70
N ALA A 280 -8.37 -19.24 -4.99
CA ALA A 280 -7.62 -19.54 -3.78
C ALA A 280 -8.55 -20.02 -2.64
N ALA A 281 -9.69 -19.38 -2.45
CA ALA A 281 -10.68 -19.79 -1.46
C ALA A 281 -11.26 -21.19 -1.76
N LYS A 282 -11.49 -21.50 -3.05
CA LYS A 282 -11.92 -22.84 -3.47
C LYS A 282 -10.86 -23.90 -3.18
N ALA A 283 -9.61 -23.64 -3.51
CA ALA A 283 -8.50 -24.57 -3.25
C ALA A 283 -8.30 -24.81 -1.75
N ASP A 284 -8.43 -23.78 -0.92
CA ASP A 284 -8.35 -23.89 0.53
C ASP A 284 -9.52 -24.69 1.11
N ALA A 285 -10.72 -24.51 0.58
CA ALA A 285 -11.90 -25.31 0.97
C ALA A 285 -11.76 -26.78 0.54
N GLU A 286 -11.17 -27.06 -0.63
CA GLU A 286 -10.89 -28.44 -1.08
C GLU A 286 -9.83 -29.13 -0.23
N SER A 287 -8.78 -28.40 0.17
CA SER A 287 -7.71 -28.94 1.02
C SER A 287 -8.17 -29.27 2.45
N ARG A 288 -9.24 -28.64 2.92
CA ARG A 288 -9.84 -28.89 4.24
C ARG A 288 -10.94 -29.97 4.24
N ARG A 289 -11.29 -30.52 3.07
CA ARG A 289 -12.24 -31.62 3.03
C ARG A 289 -11.58 -32.85 3.63
N PRO A 290 -12.23 -33.55 4.58
CA PRO A 290 -11.75 -34.83 5.08
C PRO A 290 -11.64 -35.81 3.92
N ASP A 291 -10.58 -36.61 3.91
CA ASP A 291 -10.37 -37.66 2.92
C ASP A 291 -11.57 -38.60 2.92
N PRO A 292 -12.27 -38.83 1.79
CA PRO A 292 -13.38 -39.75 1.74
C PRO A 292 -12.98 -41.18 2.08
N GLY A 293 -11.68 -41.49 2.18
CA GLY A 293 -11.14 -42.76 2.66
C GLY A 293 -11.06 -42.91 4.19
N ASP A 294 -11.18 -41.79 4.93
CA ASP A 294 -11.15 -41.82 6.43
C ASP A 294 -12.56 -41.89 7.03
N SER A 295 -13.43 -42.69 6.42
CA SER A 295 -14.62 -43.22 7.10
C SER A 295 -14.17 -44.24 8.14
N GLY A 296 -13.52 -43.69 9.16
CA GLY A 296 -12.87 -44.37 10.23
C GLY A 296 -13.85 -45.24 10.99
N LEU A 297 -13.46 -46.45 11.17
CA LEU A 297 -13.81 -47.25 12.30
C LEU A 297 -13.55 -46.44 13.60
N SER A 298 -14.55 -45.68 14.05
CA SER A 298 -14.59 -45.19 15.43
C SER A 298 -14.79 -46.42 16.32
N LEU A 299 -13.70 -47.05 16.71
CA LEU A 299 -13.70 -47.92 17.86
C LEU A 299 -14.07 -47.07 19.08
N GLY A 300 -15.36 -47.12 19.43
CA GLY A 300 -15.88 -46.48 20.62
C GLY A 300 -15.20 -47.03 21.86
N TRP A 301 -14.39 -46.17 22.46
CA TRP A 301 -13.92 -46.39 23.84
C TRP A 301 -15.06 -46.05 24.78
N ALA A 302 -15.94 -47.03 25.08
CA ALA A 302 -16.84 -46.96 26.21
C ALA A 302 -16.03 -47.26 27.48
N CYS A 303 -15.54 -46.23 28.15
CA CYS A 303 -15.06 -46.35 29.51
C CYS A 303 -16.27 -46.28 30.44
N ASP A 304 -16.66 -47.43 30.95
CA ASP A 304 -17.65 -47.57 32.02
C ASP A 304 -17.10 -46.95 33.32
N ARG A 305 -17.85 -46.07 33.94
CA ARG A 305 -17.55 -45.46 35.24
C ARG A 305 -17.88 -46.39 36.36
N GLY A 306 -16.89 -47.17 36.80
CA GLY A 306 -17.04 -47.94 38.03
C GLY A 306 -15.84 -48.83 38.35
N HIS A 307 -15.12 -48.42 39.40
CA HIS A 307 -14.11 -49.18 40.15
C HIS A 307 -12.63 -49.07 39.77
N TRP A 308 -11.92 -48.49 40.66
CA TRP A 308 -10.49 -48.43 40.84
C TRP A 308 -9.73 -49.75 40.71
N ARG A 309 -8.59 -49.69 40.07
CA ARG A 309 -7.34 -50.47 40.19
C ARG A 309 -6.83 -51.15 38.91
N ARG A 310 -5.69 -50.56 38.50
CA ARG A 310 -4.45 -51.16 37.94
C ARG A 310 -4.62 -52.28 36.88
N HIS A 311 -4.04 -51.93 35.73
CA HIS A 311 -3.23 -52.72 34.79
C HIS A 311 -3.62 -52.44 33.36
N CYS A 312 -2.86 -51.54 32.72
CA CYS A 312 -2.75 -51.55 31.27
C CYS A 312 -1.47 -52.33 30.93
N GLY A 313 -1.65 -53.55 30.42
CA GLY A 313 -0.57 -54.37 29.90
C GLY A 313 -0.63 -54.38 28.38
N HIS A 314 0.51 -54.14 27.75
CA HIS A 314 0.74 -54.39 26.34
C HIS A 314 0.45 -55.86 26.01
N LEU A 315 -0.25 -56.08 24.89
CA LEU A 315 -0.09 -57.31 24.11
C LEU A 315 0.03 -56.93 22.63
N ALA A 316 1.24 -57.17 22.11
CA ALA A 316 1.52 -57.31 20.69
C ALA A 316 1.02 -58.65 20.20
N GLY A 317 0.52 -58.68 18.97
CA GLY A 317 0.14 -59.85 18.22
C GLY A 317 -0.31 -59.43 16.83
#